data_69d813f8c5458a795ebf6799a6733621
#
_entry.id   69d813f8c5458a795ebf6799a6733621
#
_cell.length_a   1.000
_cell.length_b   1.000
_cell.length_c   1.000
_cell.angle_alpha   90.00
_cell.angle_beta   90.00
_cell.angle_gamma   90.00
#
_symmetry.space_group_name_H-M   'P 1'
#
loop_
_entity.id
_entity.type
_entity.pdbx_description
1 polymer ?
#
loop_
_entity_poly.entity_id
_entity_poly.type
_entity_poly.pdbx_seq_one_letter_code
_entity_poly.pdbx_strand_id
1 'polypeptide(L)'
;MRIATFQLRSRLADVEGNIRKADALVGKLDRMLQGNGKGKNLDLLVLPEMAFSGYNFPSLKAVRPYLEPSEAGPSARWARTVAQKLGSVVAVGYPEICPSTLQDNLSLHAKTGEDVQDERRFNSLIVVKESGETLVNYRKHHLYYTDDPWAHEGESHESGFFSMPLSTPSKQQSIPKDDSGDANVGCSPKNEIPTTVGICMDINPYKFIASYSACEFATHARTSGAKLVVLSMAWLTLLSSKELSTMTDKPDMDTFQYWISRFAPLFLPDEGGVEDSSGEVAEPQVIIVFANRAGEEEGQEGKDTARYAGSSCVVGIRRCPRKVGDDDDGNRVEILIWDMLGATEEGICLVDTDSTPRMVGSVKI
;
A
#
# COMPACT_ATOMS: atom_id res chain seq x y z
N MET A 1 11.80 8.49 -7.13
CA MET A 1 10.98 7.28 -7.42
C MET A 1 9.78 7.62 -8.28
N ARG A 2 9.37 6.70 -9.21
CA ARG A 2 8.09 6.83 -9.93
C ARG A 2 7.11 5.79 -9.41
N ILE A 3 5.99 6.25 -8.87
CA ILE A 3 4.97 5.44 -8.21
C ILE A 3 3.63 5.68 -8.90
N ALA A 4 2.90 4.60 -9.16
CA ALA A 4 1.52 4.66 -9.61
C ALA A 4 0.59 3.94 -8.63
N THR A 5 -0.59 4.49 -8.38
CA THR A 5 -1.69 3.77 -7.75
C THR A 5 -2.86 3.68 -8.71
N PHE A 6 -3.56 2.56 -8.72
CA PHE A 6 -4.85 2.46 -9.37
C PHE A 6 -5.96 2.65 -8.36
N GLN A 7 -6.84 3.62 -8.60
CA GLN A 7 -8.09 3.76 -7.87
C GLN A 7 -9.19 3.11 -8.70
N LEU A 8 -9.63 1.92 -8.26
CA LEU A 8 -10.61 1.10 -8.96
C LEU A 8 -12.00 1.24 -8.35
N ARG A 9 -13.01 1.33 -9.21
CA ARG A 9 -14.42 1.12 -8.86
C ARG A 9 -14.78 -0.34 -9.16
N SER A 10 -14.19 -1.25 -8.40
CA SER A 10 -14.43 -2.68 -8.58
C SER A 10 -15.89 -3.01 -8.26
N ARG A 11 -16.46 -3.96 -8.99
CA ARG A 11 -17.76 -4.53 -8.69
C ARG A 11 -17.59 -5.78 -7.86
N LEU A 12 -18.44 -5.95 -6.85
CA LEU A 12 -18.44 -7.15 -6.03
C LEU A 12 -18.68 -8.38 -6.90
N ALA A 13 -17.84 -9.41 -6.75
CA ALA A 13 -17.96 -10.70 -7.44
C ALA A 13 -17.73 -10.69 -8.97
N ASP A 14 -17.33 -9.57 -9.57
CA ASP A 14 -17.06 -9.45 -11.03
C ASP A 14 -15.56 -9.45 -11.32
N VAL A 15 -14.87 -10.58 -11.00
CA VAL A 15 -13.40 -10.70 -11.14
C VAL A 15 -12.92 -10.35 -12.54
N GLU A 16 -13.54 -10.93 -13.58
CA GLU A 16 -13.13 -10.67 -14.97
C GLU A 16 -13.37 -9.22 -15.39
N GLY A 17 -14.51 -8.63 -14.99
CA GLY A 17 -14.81 -7.22 -15.28
C GLY A 17 -13.82 -6.28 -14.60
N ASN A 18 -13.45 -6.56 -13.37
CA ASN A 18 -12.49 -5.76 -12.62
C ASN A 18 -11.07 -5.91 -13.18
N ILE A 19 -10.65 -7.09 -13.62
CA ILE A 19 -9.39 -7.31 -14.34
C ILE A 19 -9.38 -6.50 -15.65
N ARG A 20 -10.46 -6.55 -16.46
CA ARG A 20 -10.53 -5.74 -17.69
C ARG A 20 -10.39 -4.23 -17.44
N LYS A 21 -10.96 -3.72 -16.34
CA LYS A 21 -10.78 -2.32 -15.93
C LYS A 21 -9.31 -2.02 -15.60
N ALA A 22 -8.67 -2.89 -14.81
CA ALA A 22 -7.26 -2.73 -14.46
C ALA A 22 -6.37 -2.80 -15.71
N ASP A 23 -6.65 -3.70 -16.66
CA ASP A 23 -5.92 -3.79 -17.93
C ASP A 23 -6.04 -2.51 -18.77
N ALA A 24 -7.23 -1.90 -18.79
CA ALA A 24 -7.43 -0.62 -19.46
C ALA A 24 -6.58 0.49 -18.82
N LEU A 25 -6.49 0.51 -17.47
CA LEU A 25 -5.63 1.44 -16.75
C LEU A 25 -4.13 1.15 -16.98
N VAL A 26 -3.70 -0.12 -17.06
CA VAL A 26 -2.32 -0.47 -17.47
C VAL A 26 -2.00 0.09 -18.85
N GLY A 27 -2.91 -0.05 -19.82
CA GLY A 27 -2.74 0.54 -21.14
C GLY A 27 -2.67 2.08 -21.14
N LYS A 28 -3.41 2.74 -20.24
CA LYS A 28 -3.34 4.20 -20.05
C LYS A 28 -2.01 4.59 -19.40
N LEU A 29 -1.60 3.88 -18.36
CA LEU A 29 -0.34 4.10 -17.64
C LEU A 29 0.86 3.97 -18.57
N ASP A 30 0.91 2.91 -19.39
CA ASP A 30 1.99 2.67 -20.37
C ASP A 30 2.14 3.87 -21.32
N ARG A 31 1.03 4.40 -21.87
CA ARG A 31 1.05 5.61 -22.70
C ARG A 31 1.56 6.85 -21.95
N MET A 32 1.17 7.02 -20.68
CA MET A 32 1.64 8.13 -19.84
C MET A 32 3.14 8.05 -19.58
N LEU A 33 3.67 6.83 -19.38
CA LEU A 33 5.11 6.61 -19.18
C LEU A 33 5.92 6.91 -20.46
N GLN A 34 5.42 6.55 -21.63
CA GLN A 34 6.06 6.79 -22.92
C GLN A 34 6.02 8.27 -23.34
N GLY A 35 4.91 8.97 -23.07
CA GLY A 35 4.68 10.36 -23.51
C GLY A 35 5.55 11.42 -22.81
N ASN A 36 6.12 11.13 -21.66
CA ASN A 36 6.92 12.08 -20.88
C ASN A 36 8.41 12.17 -21.30
N GLY A 37 8.82 11.59 -22.42
CA GLY A 37 10.10 11.80 -23.11
C GLY A 37 11.40 11.54 -22.34
N LYS A 38 11.29 11.19 -21.06
CA LYS A 38 12.42 10.84 -20.18
C LYS A 38 12.27 9.40 -19.77
N GLY A 39 13.02 8.49 -20.34
CA GLY A 39 13.03 7.05 -20.09
C GLY A 39 13.21 6.62 -18.61
N LYS A 40 12.46 7.23 -17.70
CA LYS A 40 12.37 6.79 -16.31
C LYS A 40 11.33 5.67 -16.25
N ASN A 41 11.75 4.50 -15.82
CA ASN A 41 10.90 3.36 -15.56
C ASN A 41 9.95 3.64 -14.39
N LEU A 42 8.86 2.91 -14.31
CA LEU A 42 8.01 2.87 -13.12
C LEU A 42 8.70 2.00 -12.07
N ASP A 43 8.80 2.48 -10.83
CA ASP A 43 9.36 1.68 -9.73
C ASP A 43 8.29 0.80 -9.09
N LEU A 44 7.07 1.34 -8.89
CA LEU A 44 6.00 0.67 -8.15
C LEU A 44 4.63 0.98 -8.72
N LEU A 45 3.79 -0.07 -8.87
CA LEU A 45 2.35 0.01 -9.10
C LEU A 45 1.60 -0.64 -7.93
N VAL A 46 0.65 0.08 -7.34
CA VAL A 46 -0.16 -0.43 -6.22
C VAL A 46 -1.64 -0.46 -6.61
N LEU A 47 -2.27 -1.61 -6.41
CA LEU A 47 -3.71 -1.78 -6.52
C LEU A 47 -4.36 -1.81 -5.12
N PRO A 48 -5.67 -1.50 -5.03
CA PRO A 48 -6.38 -1.51 -3.77
C PRO A 48 -6.61 -2.93 -3.22
N GLU A 49 -7.02 -2.99 -1.96
CA GLU A 49 -7.45 -4.18 -1.25
C GLU A 49 -8.56 -4.91 -2.01
N MET A 50 -8.44 -6.26 -2.11
CA MET A 50 -9.42 -7.11 -2.78
C MET A 50 -9.76 -6.59 -4.20
N ALA A 51 -8.72 -6.21 -4.96
CA ALA A 51 -8.85 -5.41 -6.18
C ALA A 51 -9.79 -6.00 -7.24
N PHE A 52 -9.80 -7.32 -7.38
CA PHE A 52 -10.56 -7.98 -8.44
C PHE A 52 -11.83 -8.67 -7.94
N SER A 53 -11.85 -9.18 -6.72
CA SER A 53 -13.04 -9.85 -6.15
C SER A 53 -14.14 -8.88 -5.71
N GLY A 54 -13.80 -7.65 -5.36
CA GLY A 54 -14.63 -6.81 -4.51
C GLY A 54 -14.41 -7.15 -3.04
N TYR A 55 -14.99 -6.35 -2.14
CA TYR A 55 -14.69 -6.42 -0.71
C TYR A 55 -15.91 -6.72 0.17
N ASN A 56 -17.10 -6.19 -0.17
CA ASN A 56 -18.26 -6.16 0.72
C ASN A 56 -19.01 -7.51 0.84
N PHE A 57 -18.27 -8.61 0.98
CA PHE A 57 -18.88 -9.94 1.15
C PHE A 57 -19.52 -10.08 2.53
N PRO A 58 -20.78 -10.59 2.62
CA PRO A 58 -21.48 -10.73 3.90
C PRO A 58 -21.02 -11.95 4.71
N SER A 59 -20.42 -12.96 4.08
CA SER A 59 -20.15 -14.25 4.72
C SER A 59 -19.04 -15.02 4.01
N LEU A 60 -18.50 -16.05 4.69
CA LEU A 60 -17.61 -17.04 4.07
C LEU A 60 -18.23 -17.70 2.84
N LYS A 61 -19.52 -18.03 2.89
CA LYS A 61 -20.22 -18.64 1.76
C LYS A 61 -20.19 -17.73 0.53
N ALA A 62 -20.34 -16.42 0.73
CA ALA A 62 -20.37 -15.44 -0.36
C ALA A 62 -18.99 -15.21 -0.98
N VAL A 63 -17.91 -15.14 -0.17
CA VAL A 63 -16.55 -14.93 -0.67
C VAL A 63 -15.88 -16.19 -1.21
N ARG A 64 -16.31 -17.38 -0.76
CA ARG A 64 -15.66 -18.67 -1.09
C ARG A 64 -15.40 -18.90 -2.58
N PRO A 65 -16.31 -18.58 -3.53
CA PRO A 65 -16.05 -18.76 -4.96
C PRO A 65 -14.91 -17.91 -5.51
N TYR A 66 -14.48 -16.86 -4.79
CA TYR A 66 -13.50 -15.87 -5.18
C TYR A 66 -12.18 -16.02 -4.44
N LEU A 67 -12.09 -16.98 -3.50
CA LEU A 67 -10.83 -17.27 -2.82
C LEU A 67 -9.81 -17.81 -3.81
N GLU A 68 -8.60 -17.26 -3.75
CA GLU A 68 -7.51 -17.60 -4.66
C GLU A 68 -6.43 -18.40 -3.92
N PRO A 69 -5.86 -19.47 -4.54
CA PRO A 69 -4.71 -20.14 -3.96
C PRO A 69 -3.57 -19.16 -3.69
N SER A 70 -2.90 -19.33 -2.55
CA SER A 70 -1.77 -18.51 -2.14
C SER A 70 -0.77 -18.35 -3.29
N GLU A 71 -0.48 -17.10 -3.66
CA GLU A 71 0.46 -16.70 -4.71
C GLU A 71 0.24 -17.30 -6.11
N ALA A 72 -0.89 -17.96 -6.37
CA ALA A 72 -1.11 -18.69 -7.63
C ALA A 72 -2.43 -18.36 -8.34
N GLY A 73 -3.31 -17.57 -7.73
CA GLY A 73 -4.62 -17.21 -8.27
C GLY A 73 -4.58 -16.19 -9.43
N PRO A 74 -5.75 -15.75 -9.90
CA PRO A 74 -5.88 -14.72 -10.93
C PRO A 74 -5.10 -13.45 -10.61
N SER A 75 -5.18 -12.96 -9.36
CA SER A 75 -4.50 -11.73 -8.92
C SER A 75 -2.98 -11.86 -9.00
N ALA A 76 -2.42 -12.97 -8.53
CA ALA A 76 -0.99 -13.24 -8.59
C ALA A 76 -0.49 -13.36 -10.05
N ARG A 77 -1.25 -14.04 -10.92
CA ARG A 77 -0.90 -14.15 -12.35
C ARG A 77 -0.93 -12.79 -13.04
N TRP A 78 -1.96 -11.98 -12.75
CA TRP A 78 -2.07 -10.61 -13.28
C TRP A 78 -0.90 -9.76 -12.81
N ALA A 79 -0.58 -9.78 -11.51
CA ALA A 79 0.54 -9.02 -10.96
C ALA A 79 1.87 -9.36 -11.65
N ARG A 80 2.17 -10.65 -11.86
CA ARG A 80 3.38 -11.11 -12.57
C ARG A 80 3.43 -10.63 -14.02
N THR A 81 2.31 -10.76 -14.74
CA THR A 81 2.22 -10.32 -16.14
C THR A 81 2.45 -8.82 -16.26
N VAL A 82 1.85 -8.02 -15.38
CA VAL A 82 1.98 -6.56 -15.40
C VAL A 82 3.36 -6.12 -14.91
N ALA A 83 3.92 -6.77 -13.89
CA ALA A 83 5.28 -6.49 -13.41
C ALA A 83 6.32 -6.69 -14.51
N GLN A 84 6.25 -7.80 -15.24
CA GLN A 84 7.11 -8.07 -16.40
C GLN A 84 6.89 -7.07 -17.53
N LYS A 85 5.64 -6.72 -17.83
CA LYS A 85 5.29 -5.77 -18.90
C LYS A 85 5.82 -4.37 -18.62
N LEU A 86 5.68 -3.88 -17.38
CA LEU A 86 6.06 -2.51 -17.00
C LEU A 86 7.51 -2.41 -16.52
N GLY A 87 8.19 -3.53 -16.27
CA GLY A 87 9.52 -3.55 -15.65
C GLY A 87 9.50 -2.92 -14.25
N SER A 88 8.47 -3.22 -13.43
CA SER A 88 8.21 -2.56 -12.15
C SER A 88 7.77 -3.55 -11.08
N VAL A 89 7.86 -3.14 -9.82
CA VAL A 89 7.21 -3.85 -8.72
C VAL A 89 5.69 -3.61 -8.78
N VAL A 90 4.90 -4.67 -8.58
CA VAL A 90 3.42 -4.60 -8.59
C VAL A 90 2.85 -5.22 -7.32
N ALA A 91 1.98 -4.47 -6.62
CA ALA A 91 1.29 -4.89 -5.42
C ALA A 91 -0.22 -5.02 -5.67
N VAL A 92 -0.85 -6.16 -5.33
CA VAL A 92 -2.27 -6.44 -5.58
C VAL A 92 -2.92 -7.11 -4.38
N GLY A 93 -3.99 -6.49 -3.84
CA GLY A 93 -4.81 -7.07 -2.77
C GLY A 93 -5.76 -8.16 -3.29
N TYR A 94 -5.86 -9.30 -2.58
CA TYR A 94 -6.69 -10.44 -2.99
C TYR A 94 -7.16 -11.30 -1.82
N PRO A 95 -8.28 -12.07 -1.96
CA PRO A 95 -8.73 -13.04 -0.97
C PRO A 95 -7.97 -14.36 -1.13
N GLU A 96 -7.14 -14.68 -0.17
CA GLU A 96 -6.27 -15.87 -0.17
C GLU A 96 -6.91 -17.07 0.48
N ILE A 97 -6.63 -18.25 -0.07
CA ILE A 97 -6.86 -19.55 0.57
C ILE A 97 -5.59 -20.39 0.51
N CYS A 98 -5.21 -21.00 1.62
CA CYS A 98 -4.09 -21.93 1.70
C CYS A 98 -4.41 -23.11 2.60
N PRO A 99 -3.75 -24.27 2.42
CA PRO A 99 -3.85 -25.40 3.35
C PRO A 99 -3.41 -24.97 4.76
N SER A 100 -4.06 -25.50 5.80
CA SER A 100 -3.61 -25.34 7.17
C SER A 100 -2.29 -26.08 7.39
N THR A 101 -1.42 -25.48 8.21
CA THR A 101 -0.19 -26.16 8.63
C THR A 101 -0.49 -27.11 9.78
N LEU A 102 0.41 -28.10 10.04
CA LEU A 102 0.28 -29.02 11.18
C LEU A 102 0.20 -28.27 12.53
N GLN A 103 0.81 -27.10 12.62
CA GLN A 103 0.83 -26.29 13.83
C GLN A 103 -0.52 -25.59 14.09
N ASP A 104 -1.22 -25.21 13.02
CA ASP A 104 -2.57 -24.65 13.10
C ASP A 104 -3.57 -25.68 13.59
N ASN A 105 -3.46 -26.94 13.14
CA ASN A 105 -4.33 -28.03 13.52
C ASN A 105 -4.25 -28.37 15.02
N LEU A 106 -3.07 -28.24 15.64
CA LEU A 106 -2.90 -28.46 17.08
C LEU A 106 -3.59 -27.38 17.94
N SER A 107 -3.69 -26.13 17.48
CA SER A 107 -4.34 -25.05 18.21
C SER A 107 -5.87 -25.04 18.03
N LEU A 108 -6.39 -25.54 16.92
CA LEU A 108 -7.82 -25.60 16.60
C LEU A 108 -8.55 -26.79 17.23
N HIS A 109 -7.92 -27.96 17.35
CA HIS A 109 -8.51 -29.15 17.98
C HIS A 109 -8.89 -28.92 19.46
N ALA A 110 -8.38 -27.89 20.08
CA ALA A 110 -8.73 -27.52 21.45
C ALA A 110 -10.07 -26.77 21.59
N LYS A 111 -10.71 -26.34 20.49
CA LYS A 111 -11.86 -25.42 20.54
C LYS A 111 -13.16 -25.88 19.91
N THR A 112 -13.19 -26.81 18.95
CA THR A 112 -14.44 -27.24 18.31
C THR A 112 -14.36 -28.69 17.85
N GLY A 113 -15.37 -29.49 18.20
CA GLY A 113 -15.52 -30.91 17.77
C GLY A 113 -16.15 -31.07 16.38
N GLU A 114 -16.03 -30.10 15.48
CA GLU A 114 -16.52 -30.16 14.09
C GLU A 114 -15.37 -30.43 13.13
N ASP A 115 -15.67 -31.12 12.00
CA ASP A 115 -14.71 -31.39 10.92
C ASP A 115 -14.05 -30.06 10.45
N VAL A 116 -12.89 -29.73 10.99
CA VAL A 116 -12.10 -28.58 10.60
C VAL A 116 -11.61 -28.85 9.19
N GLN A 117 -12.21 -28.20 8.19
CA GLN A 117 -11.63 -28.14 6.85
C GLN A 117 -10.20 -27.59 7.00
N ASP A 118 -9.25 -28.34 6.47
CA ASP A 118 -7.81 -28.11 6.54
C ASP A 118 -7.39 -26.86 5.71
N GLU A 119 -8.13 -25.74 5.85
CA GLU A 119 -7.98 -24.53 5.05
C GLU A 119 -7.92 -23.26 5.91
N ARG A 120 -6.95 -22.37 5.63
CA ARG A 120 -6.91 -21.01 6.15
C ARG A 120 -7.19 -20.00 5.05
N ARG A 121 -7.83 -18.90 5.41
CA ARG A 121 -8.25 -17.85 4.48
C ARG A 121 -7.79 -16.50 5.00
N PHE A 122 -7.29 -15.64 4.11
CA PHE A 122 -6.74 -14.35 4.49
C PHE A 122 -7.16 -13.26 3.50
N ASN A 123 -7.24 -12.06 3.98
CA ASN A 123 -7.19 -10.86 3.16
C ASN A 123 -5.71 -10.53 2.97
N SER A 124 -5.21 -10.64 1.74
CA SER A 124 -3.76 -10.65 1.47
C SER A 124 -3.35 -9.63 0.42
N LEU A 125 -2.09 -9.23 0.48
CA LEU A 125 -1.42 -8.36 -0.49
C LEU A 125 -0.19 -9.08 -1.03
N ILE A 126 -0.22 -9.43 -2.31
CA ILE A 126 0.96 -9.96 -3.00
C ILE A 126 1.76 -8.83 -3.62
N VAL A 127 3.08 -8.86 -3.44
CA VAL A 127 4.03 -7.94 -4.07
C VAL A 127 5.00 -8.73 -4.92
N VAL A 128 5.06 -8.37 -6.19
CA VAL A 128 5.82 -9.10 -7.21
C VAL A 128 6.83 -8.16 -7.87
N LYS A 129 8.08 -8.58 -8.00
CA LYS A 129 9.09 -7.80 -8.73
C LYS A 129 9.00 -8.00 -10.26
N GLU A 130 9.71 -7.18 -11.02
CA GLU A 130 9.74 -7.20 -12.49
C GLU A 130 10.04 -8.58 -13.11
N SER A 131 10.79 -9.44 -12.41
CA SER A 131 11.07 -10.80 -12.88
C SER A 131 9.88 -11.77 -12.76
N GLY A 132 8.82 -11.37 -12.04
CA GLY A 132 7.68 -12.21 -11.69
C GLY A 132 7.84 -12.99 -10.39
N GLU A 133 8.95 -12.82 -9.67
CA GLU A 133 9.15 -13.42 -8.35
C GLU A 133 8.38 -12.66 -7.27
N THR A 134 7.77 -13.37 -6.33
CA THR A 134 7.12 -12.78 -5.16
C THR A 134 8.16 -12.24 -4.19
N LEU A 135 8.06 -10.95 -3.83
CA LEU A 135 8.87 -10.32 -2.78
C LEU A 135 8.27 -10.56 -1.41
N VAL A 136 6.96 -10.41 -1.30
CA VAL A 136 6.20 -10.66 -0.07
C VAL A 136 4.76 -11.02 -0.40
N ASN A 137 4.17 -11.91 0.39
CA ASN A 137 2.73 -12.17 0.44
C ASN A 137 2.27 -11.85 1.86
N TYR A 138 1.86 -10.59 2.05
CA TYR A 138 1.43 -10.08 3.35
C TYR A 138 -0.03 -10.44 3.61
N ARG A 139 -0.34 -10.89 4.82
CA ARG A 139 -1.68 -11.20 5.31
C ARG A 139 -2.12 -10.16 6.31
N LYS A 140 -3.29 -9.57 6.09
CA LYS A 140 -3.85 -8.52 6.93
C LYS A 140 -3.87 -8.92 8.39
N HIS A 141 -3.22 -8.12 9.24
CA HIS A 141 -3.10 -8.42 10.66
C HIS A 141 -4.29 -7.89 11.45
N HIS A 142 -4.70 -6.64 11.20
CA HIS A 142 -5.91 -6.08 11.84
C HIS A 142 -7.12 -6.29 10.91
N LEU A 143 -7.98 -7.24 11.27
CA LEU A 143 -9.22 -7.47 10.52
C LEU A 143 -10.26 -6.37 10.78
N TYR A 144 -11.07 -6.11 9.77
CA TYR A 144 -12.25 -5.25 9.88
C TYR A 144 -13.52 -6.13 9.96
N TYR A 145 -14.61 -5.59 10.43
CA TYR A 145 -15.89 -6.32 10.57
C TYR A 145 -16.34 -7.06 9.30
N THR A 146 -15.90 -6.61 8.13
CA THR A 146 -16.16 -7.29 6.85
C THR A 146 -15.27 -8.51 6.64
N ASP A 147 -14.08 -8.52 7.22
CA ASP A 147 -13.13 -9.65 7.15
C ASP A 147 -13.46 -10.73 8.17
N ASP A 148 -13.90 -10.36 9.39
CA ASP A 148 -14.15 -11.26 10.52
C ASP A 148 -14.98 -12.51 10.18
N PRO A 149 -16.03 -12.44 9.32
CA PRO A 149 -16.83 -13.62 9.00
C PRO A 149 -16.10 -14.70 8.18
N TRP A 150 -14.95 -14.39 7.58
CA TRP A 150 -14.34 -15.30 6.63
C TRP A 150 -12.81 -15.41 6.70
N ALA A 151 -12.10 -14.35 7.11
CA ALA A 151 -10.66 -14.29 7.13
C ALA A 151 -10.07 -14.63 8.51
N HIS A 152 -8.86 -15.15 8.51
CA HIS A 152 -8.01 -15.27 9.69
C HIS A 152 -7.07 -14.09 9.75
N GLU A 153 -6.67 -13.68 10.96
CA GLU A 153 -5.63 -12.67 11.16
C GLU A 153 -4.27 -13.16 10.62
N GLY A 154 -3.53 -12.27 9.97
CA GLY A 154 -2.15 -12.46 9.62
C GLY A 154 -1.25 -12.54 10.87
N GLU A 155 -0.02 -12.99 10.71
CA GLU A 155 0.89 -13.23 11.84
C GLU A 155 1.27 -11.94 12.57
N SER A 156 1.77 -10.94 11.84
CA SER A 156 2.17 -9.65 12.40
C SER A 156 2.48 -8.63 11.30
N HIS A 157 2.67 -7.35 11.66
CA HIS A 157 3.10 -6.32 10.72
C HIS A 157 4.52 -6.54 10.19
N GLU A 158 5.41 -7.19 10.97
CA GLU A 158 6.78 -7.49 10.57
C GLU A 158 6.85 -8.35 9.32
N SER A 159 5.86 -9.22 9.08
CA SER A 159 5.77 -10.04 7.87
C SER A 159 5.62 -9.24 6.59
N GLY A 160 5.24 -7.96 6.69
CA GLY A 160 5.13 -7.01 5.58
C GLY A 160 6.40 -6.19 5.31
N PHE A 161 7.49 -6.39 6.04
CA PHE A 161 8.73 -5.64 5.86
C PHE A 161 9.70 -6.36 4.93
N PHE A 162 10.22 -5.65 3.92
CA PHE A 162 11.18 -6.18 2.94
C PHE A 162 11.98 -5.04 2.28
N SER A 163 13.04 -5.41 1.54
CA SER A 163 13.78 -4.49 0.68
C SER A 163 13.19 -4.50 -0.74
N MET A 164 12.60 -3.39 -1.17
CA MET A 164 12.04 -3.24 -2.51
C MET A 164 13.12 -2.81 -3.50
N PRO A 165 13.33 -3.54 -4.61
CA PRO A 165 14.24 -3.11 -5.66
C PRO A 165 13.70 -1.88 -6.38
N LEU A 166 14.59 -0.90 -6.66
CA LEU A 166 14.29 0.26 -7.49
C LEU A 166 14.75 0.02 -8.92
N SER A 167 13.97 0.47 -9.89
CA SER A 167 14.33 0.39 -11.30
C SER A 167 15.58 1.22 -11.57
N THR A 168 16.64 0.60 -12.03
CA THR A 168 17.88 1.32 -12.39
C THR A 168 17.63 2.18 -13.63
N PRO A 169 18.01 3.47 -13.65
CA PRO A 169 18.05 4.21 -14.89
C PRO A 169 19.02 3.49 -15.82
N SER A 170 18.57 3.18 -17.04
CA SER A 170 19.40 2.59 -18.10
C SER A 170 20.49 3.58 -18.55
N LYS A 171 21.47 3.84 -17.70
CA LYS A 171 22.77 4.36 -18.14
C LYS A 171 23.61 3.16 -18.50
N GLN A 172 23.88 3.01 -19.79
CA GLN A 172 24.98 2.18 -20.28
C GLN A 172 26.22 2.54 -19.47
N GLN A 173 26.55 1.74 -18.47
CA GLN A 173 27.88 1.76 -17.89
C GLN A 173 28.81 1.14 -18.91
N SER A 174 29.56 2.01 -19.60
CA SER A 174 30.83 1.62 -20.20
C SER A 174 31.72 1.10 -19.05
N ILE A 175 31.90 -0.19 -19.00
CA ILE A 175 32.82 -0.87 -18.09
C ILE A 175 34.24 -0.39 -18.45
N PRO A 176 34.98 0.32 -17.59
CA PRO A 176 36.41 0.41 -17.72
C PRO A 176 36.96 -1.00 -17.46
N LYS A 177 37.60 -1.60 -18.46
CA LYS A 177 38.43 -2.78 -18.25
C LYS A 177 39.65 -2.32 -17.46
N ASP A 178 39.70 -2.67 -16.21
CA ASP A 178 40.96 -2.63 -15.43
C ASP A 178 41.30 -4.06 -15.03
N ASP A 179 42.46 -4.50 -15.50
CA ASP A 179 43.07 -5.79 -15.28
C ASP A 179 43.77 -5.74 -13.92
N SER A 180 43.09 -5.98 -12.81
CA SER A 180 43.71 -6.38 -11.54
C SER A 180 42.76 -7.28 -10.77
N GLY A 181 43.12 -8.56 -10.77
CA GLY A 181 42.38 -9.58 -10.03
C GLY A 181 42.53 -9.37 -8.53
N ASP A 182 41.44 -8.98 -7.88
CA ASP A 182 41.19 -9.28 -6.48
C ASP A 182 39.67 -9.49 -6.28
N ALA A 183 39.30 -10.75 -6.13
CA ALA A 183 37.97 -11.19 -5.82
C ALA A 183 37.73 -11.00 -4.34
N ASN A 184 37.14 -9.91 -3.92
CA ASN A 184 36.25 -9.81 -2.74
C ASN A 184 35.84 -8.34 -2.48
N VAL A 185 34.93 -7.81 -3.27
CA VAL A 185 34.20 -6.60 -2.86
C VAL A 185 32.73 -6.98 -2.86
N GLY A 186 32.19 -7.16 -1.66
CA GLY A 186 30.77 -7.35 -1.43
C GLY A 186 30.01 -6.20 -2.10
N CYS A 187 29.29 -6.52 -3.16
CA CYS A 187 28.37 -5.60 -3.84
C CYS A 187 27.23 -5.31 -2.88
N SER A 188 27.32 -4.20 -2.14
CA SER A 188 26.16 -3.65 -1.44
C SER A 188 25.13 -3.27 -2.50
N PRO A 189 23.90 -3.76 -2.42
CA PRO A 189 22.85 -3.41 -3.37
C PRO A 189 22.47 -1.94 -3.15
N LYS A 190 23.05 -1.04 -3.94
CA LYS A 190 22.79 0.42 -3.87
C LYS A 190 21.43 0.83 -4.44
N ASN A 191 20.50 -0.11 -4.65
CA ASN A 191 19.27 0.15 -5.39
C ASN A 191 18.04 -0.51 -4.75
N GLU A 192 17.98 -0.58 -3.45
CA GLU A 192 16.84 -1.10 -2.70
C GLU A 192 16.36 -0.09 -1.66
N ILE A 193 15.06 -0.07 -1.38
CA ILE A 193 14.45 0.79 -0.37
C ILE A 193 13.76 -0.06 0.70
N PRO A 194 14.09 0.14 2.00
CA PRO A 194 13.37 -0.49 3.10
C PRO A 194 11.89 -0.15 3.04
N THR A 195 11.05 -1.15 2.86
CA THR A 195 9.62 -1.00 2.59
C THR A 195 8.81 -1.82 3.57
N THR A 196 7.70 -1.26 4.06
CA THR A 196 6.67 -2.02 4.75
C THR A 196 5.34 -1.88 4.03
N VAL A 197 4.56 -2.95 4.03
CA VAL A 197 3.22 -2.96 3.45
C VAL A 197 2.17 -3.21 4.51
N GLY A 198 0.96 -2.69 4.30
CA GLY A 198 -0.20 -2.92 5.15
C GLY A 198 -1.49 -2.91 4.35
N ILE A 199 -2.56 -3.40 4.96
CA ILE A 199 -3.89 -3.46 4.36
C ILE A 199 -4.88 -2.71 5.23
N CYS A 200 -5.36 -1.56 4.74
CA CYS A 200 -6.52 -0.82 5.24
C CYS A 200 -6.56 -0.70 6.78
N MET A 201 -7.27 -1.61 7.46
CA MET A 201 -7.47 -1.61 8.91
C MET A 201 -6.17 -1.71 9.73
N ASP A 202 -5.06 -2.14 9.14
CA ASP A 202 -3.77 -2.24 9.83
C ASP A 202 -3.31 -0.90 10.44
N ILE A 203 -3.70 0.23 9.85
CA ILE A 203 -3.38 1.55 10.42
C ILE A 203 -4.26 1.95 11.61
N ASN A 204 -5.37 1.25 11.85
CA ASN A 204 -6.26 1.51 12.98
C ASN A 204 -5.76 0.82 14.27
N PRO A 205 -6.26 1.27 15.43
CA PRO A 205 -6.06 0.51 16.66
C PRO A 205 -6.61 -0.91 16.54
N TYR A 206 -5.87 -1.89 17.00
CA TYR A 206 -6.29 -3.29 16.97
C TYR A 206 -7.71 -3.48 17.50
N LYS A 207 -8.61 -4.02 16.67
CA LYS A 207 -10.04 -4.24 16.94
C LYS A 207 -10.81 -3.02 17.47
N PHE A 208 -10.30 -1.80 17.27
CA PHE A 208 -10.80 -0.56 17.87
C PHE A 208 -10.84 -0.56 19.41
N ILE A 209 -10.16 -1.49 20.07
CA ILE A 209 -10.06 -1.57 21.55
C ILE A 209 -8.68 -1.15 22.06
N ALA A 210 -7.63 -1.25 21.27
CA ALA A 210 -6.33 -0.68 21.61
C ALA A 210 -6.41 0.85 21.71
N SER A 211 -5.46 1.46 22.44
CA SER A 211 -5.41 2.93 22.54
C SER A 211 -5.28 3.57 21.14
N TYR A 212 -5.99 4.68 20.94
CA TYR A 212 -5.86 5.45 19.69
C TYR A 212 -4.41 5.87 19.42
N SER A 213 -3.64 6.15 20.47
CA SER A 213 -2.24 6.56 20.41
C SER A 213 -1.26 5.41 20.20
N ALA A 214 -1.69 4.14 20.21
CA ALA A 214 -0.80 3.00 20.02
C ALA A 214 -0.12 3.04 18.63
N CYS A 215 -0.89 3.37 17.57
CA CYS A 215 -0.41 3.48 16.20
C CYS A 215 0.53 2.33 15.81
N GLU A 216 0.10 1.08 16.05
CA GLU A 216 0.93 -0.13 16.03
C GLU A 216 1.66 -0.28 14.69
N PHE A 217 0.96 -0.11 13.58
CA PHE A 217 1.54 -0.19 12.25
C PHE A 217 2.57 0.91 11.96
N ALA A 218 2.26 2.16 12.33
CA ALA A 218 3.18 3.27 12.13
C ALA A 218 4.41 3.18 13.06
N THR A 219 4.23 2.64 14.27
CA THR A 219 5.33 2.33 15.20
C THR A 219 6.24 1.27 14.60
N HIS A 220 5.67 0.18 14.03
CA HIS A 220 6.43 -0.82 13.30
C HIS A 220 7.19 -0.18 12.11
N ALA A 221 6.53 0.63 11.26
CA ALA A 221 7.18 1.29 10.13
C ALA A 221 8.38 2.14 10.57
N ARG A 222 8.26 2.85 11.71
CA ARG A 222 9.36 3.64 12.28
C ARG A 222 10.50 2.76 12.79
N THR A 223 10.19 1.77 13.63
CA THR A 223 11.22 0.94 14.29
C THR A 223 11.96 0.02 13.34
N SER A 224 11.30 -0.42 12.26
CA SER A 224 11.94 -1.18 11.17
C SER A 224 12.79 -0.32 10.23
N GLY A 225 12.72 1.01 10.35
CA GLY A 225 13.44 1.93 9.49
C GLY A 225 12.89 2.01 8.06
N ALA A 226 11.60 1.71 7.86
CA ALA A 226 10.96 1.80 6.56
C ALA A 226 11.07 3.22 5.99
N LYS A 227 11.45 3.32 4.71
CA LYS A 227 11.49 4.57 3.93
C LYS A 227 10.35 4.65 2.94
N LEU A 228 9.69 3.54 2.68
CA LEU A 228 8.48 3.44 1.88
C LEU A 228 7.43 2.64 2.64
N VAL A 229 6.23 3.19 2.73
CA VAL A 229 5.05 2.54 3.30
C VAL A 229 4.02 2.39 2.19
N VAL A 230 3.53 1.17 1.97
CA VAL A 230 2.55 0.88 0.91
C VAL A 230 1.28 0.34 1.54
N LEU A 231 0.17 1.03 1.29
CA LEU A 231 -1.14 0.66 1.81
C LEU A 231 -2.10 0.32 0.67
N SER A 232 -2.59 -0.92 0.70
CA SER A 232 -3.65 -1.43 -0.16
C SER A 232 -4.97 -1.37 0.61
N MET A 233 -5.96 -0.59 0.12
CA MET A 233 -7.08 -0.18 0.97
C MET A 233 -8.43 -0.36 0.30
N ALA A 234 -9.43 -0.68 1.14
CA ALA A 234 -10.86 -0.60 0.85
C ALA A 234 -11.55 0.28 1.91
N TRP A 235 -10.97 1.46 2.14
CA TRP A 235 -11.38 2.37 3.19
C TRP A 235 -12.69 3.05 2.88
N LEU A 236 -13.63 2.93 3.81
CA LEU A 236 -14.97 3.49 3.69
C LEU A 236 -14.98 5.00 3.98
N THR A 237 -15.97 5.69 3.41
CA THR A 237 -16.28 7.08 3.74
C THR A 237 -17.55 7.17 4.58
N LEU A 238 -17.66 8.23 5.36
CA LEU A 238 -18.90 8.60 6.06
C LEU A 238 -19.87 9.41 5.20
N LEU A 239 -19.44 9.82 3.99
CA LEU A 239 -20.26 10.60 3.07
C LEU A 239 -21.41 9.73 2.53
N SER A 240 -22.57 10.35 2.37
CA SER A 240 -23.71 9.75 1.67
C SER A 240 -23.45 9.64 0.16
N SER A 241 -24.19 8.79 -0.55
CA SER A 241 -24.09 8.67 -2.01
C SER A 241 -24.35 10.01 -2.72
N LYS A 242 -25.22 10.86 -2.15
CA LYS A 242 -25.50 12.20 -2.68
C LYS A 242 -24.27 13.13 -2.55
N GLU A 243 -23.60 13.13 -1.41
CA GLU A 243 -22.38 13.92 -1.19
C GLU A 243 -21.26 13.42 -2.09
N LEU A 244 -21.04 12.10 -2.13
CA LEU A 244 -20.04 11.49 -3.01
C LEU A 244 -20.23 11.84 -4.48
N SER A 245 -21.48 11.93 -4.96
CA SER A 245 -21.76 12.29 -6.36
C SER A 245 -21.18 13.64 -6.77
N THR A 246 -20.87 14.51 -5.81
CA THR A 246 -20.27 15.84 -6.03
C THR A 246 -18.74 15.86 -5.82
N MET A 247 -18.12 14.71 -5.54
CA MET A 247 -16.73 14.59 -5.13
C MET A 247 -15.84 13.91 -6.20
N THR A 248 -16.23 13.98 -7.49
CA THR A 248 -15.48 13.27 -8.54
C THR A 248 -14.03 13.76 -8.67
N ASP A 249 -13.84 15.07 -8.55
CA ASP A 249 -12.55 15.75 -8.63
C ASP A 249 -12.03 16.25 -7.26
N LYS A 250 -12.75 15.92 -6.20
CA LYS A 250 -12.42 16.35 -4.83
C LYS A 250 -12.15 15.15 -3.95
N PRO A 251 -10.98 15.09 -3.29
CA PRO A 251 -10.70 14.04 -2.33
C PRO A 251 -11.54 14.19 -1.05
N ASP A 252 -11.76 13.08 -0.36
CA ASP A 252 -12.32 13.06 1.00
C ASP A 252 -11.22 13.45 2.01
N MET A 253 -11.16 14.75 2.30
CA MET A 253 -10.11 15.32 3.14
C MET A 253 -10.21 14.92 4.60
N ASP A 254 -11.41 14.63 5.12
CA ASP A 254 -11.59 14.16 6.50
C ASP A 254 -10.97 12.76 6.65
N THR A 255 -11.21 11.88 5.69
CA THR A 255 -10.57 10.57 5.61
C THR A 255 -9.07 10.69 5.44
N PHE A 256 -8.58 11.57 4.56
CA PHE A 256 -7.16 11.79 4.37
C PHE A 256 -6.47 12.28 5.66
N GLN A 257 -7.06 13.26 6.36
CA GLN A 257 -6.53 13.76 7.64
C GLN A 257 -6.46 12.65 8.70
N TYR A 258 -7.50 11.79 8.73
CA TYR A 258 -7.48 10.63 9.61
C TYR A 258 -6.30 9.70 9.29
N TRP A 259 -6.09 9.34 8.01
CA TRP A 259 -4.96 8.49 7.62
C TRP A 259 -3.63 9.08 8.08
N ILE A 260 -3.39 10.37 7.80
CA ILE A 260 -2.15 11.05 8.22
C ILE A 260 -1.99 11.02 9.74
N SER A 261 -3.06 11.22 10.51
CA SER A 261 -3.00 11.18 11.97
C SER A 261 -2.55 9.83 12.54
N ARG A 262 -2.82 8.73 11.81
CA ARG A 262 -2.38 7.39 12.20
C ARG A 262 -0.88 7.16 12.03
N PHE A 263 -0.17 8.08 11.35
CA PHE A 263 1.29 8.04 11.17
C PHE A 263 2.04 8.99 12.11
N ALA A 264 1.40 9.46 13.18
CA ALA A 264 2.03 10.34 14.18
C ALA A 264 3.39 9.82 14.71
N PRO A 265 3.65 8.52 14.91
CA PRO A 265 4.99 8.04 15.28
C PRO A 265 6.09 8.41 14.31
N LEU A 266 5.80 8.56 13.01
CA LEU A 266 6.77 8.98 11.99
C LEU A 266 7.12 10.48 12.07
N PHE A 267 6.35 11.26 12.81
CA PHE A 267 6.62 12.69 12.99
C PHE A 267 7.67 12.94 14.07
N LEU A 268 7.86 12.00 14.98
CA LEU A 268 8.80 12.13 16.09
C LEU A 268 10.26 12.04 15.61
N PRO A 269 11.20 12.81 16.20
CA PRO A 269 12.61 12.70 15.89
C PRO A 269 13.16 11.31 16.15
N ASP A 270 14.19 10.91 15.42
CA ASP A 270 14.90 9.66 15.68
C ASP A 270 15.70 9.81 16.99
N GLU A 271 15.66 8.81 17.86
CA GLU A 271 16.44 8.80 19.09
C GLU A 271 17.94 8.76 18.73
N GLY A 272 18.67 9.85 18.98
CA GLY A 272 20.11 9.96 18.73
C GLY A 272 20.51 10.47 17.32
N GLY A 273 19.56 10.92 16.49
CA GLY A 273 19.88 11.56 15.20
C GLY A 273 20.58 12.89 15.37
N VAL A 274 21.74 13.06 14.73
CA VAL A 274 22.44 14.36 14.63
C VAL A 274 21.61 15.23 13.68
N GLU A 275 21.16 16.39 14.15
CA GLU A 275 20.51 17.39 13.29
C GLU A 275 21.49 17.83 12.19
N ASP A 276 21.10 17.60 10.93
CA ASP A 276 21.89 18.07 9.80
C ASP A 276 21.72 19.60 9.68
N SER A 277 22.77 20.32 10.05
CA SER A 277 22.82 21.78 10.03
C SER A 277 23.18 22.38 8.66
N SER A 278 23.15 21.56 7.58
CA SER A 278 23.61 21.99 6.25
C SER A 278 22.73 23.03 5.55
N GLY A 279 21.52 23.27 6.03
CA GLY A 279 20.58 24.25 5.45
C GLY A 279 19.98 23.83 4.10
N GLU A 280 20.31 22.65 3.59
CA GLU A 280 19.68 22.09 2.40
C GLU A 280 18.26 21.61 2.70
N VAL A 281 17.40 21.67 1.67
CA VAL A 281 16.01 21.16 1.78
C VAL A 281 16.07 19.65 1.95
N ALA A 282 15.80 19.17 3.17
CA ALA A 282 15.84 17.76 3.48
C ALA A 282 14.88 16.97 2.57
N GLU A 283 15.34 15.83 2.05
CA GLU A 283 14.51 14.86 1.35
C GLU A 283 13.42 14.29 2.27
N PRO A 284 12.28 13.82 1.73
CA PRO A 284 11.27 13.18 2.55
C PRO A 284 11.88 11.96 3.26
N GLN A 285 11.65 11.87 4.57
CA GLN A 285 12.20 10.78 5.37
C GLN A 285 11.49 9.47 5.15
N VAL A 286 10.16 9.55 4.87
CA VAL A 286 9.31 8.40 4.55
C VAL A 286 8.32 8.81 3.48
N ILE A 287 8.12 7.96 2.48
CA ILE A 287 7.07 8.08 1.48
C ILE A 287 5.95 7.10 1.84
N ILE A 288 4.70 7.56 1.79
CA ILE A 288 3.52 6.74 2.06
C ILE A 288 2.63 6.74 0.82
N VAL A 289 2.24 5.54 0.39
CA VAL A 289 1.37 5.31 -0.76
C VAL A 289 0.03 4.79 -0.25
N PHE A 290 -1.05 5.53 -0.50
CA PHE A 290 -2.40 5.12 -0.20
C PHE A 290 -3.09 4.71 -1.51
N ALA A 291 -3.30 3.42 -1.74
CA ALA A 291 -4.04 2.90 -2.87
C ALA A 291 -5.41 2.43 -2.40
N ASN A 292 -6.41 3.30 -2.49
CA ASN A 292 -7.76 3.03 -2.01
C ASN A 292 -8.72 2.73 -3.16
N ARG A 293 -9.82 2.08 -2.84
CA ARG A 293 -10.95 1.86 -3.75
C ARG A 293 -11.82 3.12 -3.84
N ALA A 294 -12.54 3.25 -4.96
CA ALA A 294 -13.61 4.23 -5.12
C ALA A 294 -14.93 3.54 -5.45
N GLY A 295 -16.02 4.30 -5.44
CA GLY A 295 -17.35 3.83 -5.78
C GLY A 295 -18.07 3.15 -4.63
N GLU A 296 -19.09 2.37 -4.97
CA GLU A 296 -19.99 1.71 -4.02
C GLU A 296 -20.13 0.25 -4.38
N GLU A 297 -20.29 -0.61 -3.36
CA GLU A 297 -20.67 -2.01 -3.50
C GLU A 297 -21.97 -2.23 -2.73
N GLU A 298 -23.02 -2.64 -3.44
CA GLU A 298 -24.31 -2.94 -2.83
C GLU A 298 -24.17 -4.03 -1.77
N GLY A 299 -24.86 -3.85 -0.65
CA GLY A 299 -24.93 -4.86 0.39
C GLY A 299 -25.74 -6.09 -0.08
N GLN A 300 -25.35 -7.26 0.37
CA GLN A 300 -26.02 -8.52 0.14
C GLN A 300 -26.40 -9.17 1.49
N GLU A 301 -27.43 -9.99 1.51
CA GLU A 301 -27.85 -10.75 2.72
C GLU A 301 -28.09 -9.85 3.95
N GLY A 302 -28.61 -8.63 3.75
CA GLY A 302 -28.89 -7.67 4.84
C GLY A 302 -27.71 -6.82 5.28
N LYS A 303 -26.55 -6.91 4.61
CA LYS A 303 -25.42 -6.02 4.80
C LYS A 303 -25.65 -4.68 4.09
N ASP A 304 -25.18 -3.60 4.70
CA ASP A 304 -25.27 -2.25 4.12
C ASP A 304 -24.39 -2.10 2.88
N THR A 305 -24.77 -1.14 2.02
CA THR A 305 -23.92 -0.70 0.91
C THR A 305 -22.63 -0.09 1.42
N ALA A 306 -21.50 -0.63 0.97
CA ALA A 306 -20.19 -0.06 1.24
C ALA A 306 -19.91 1.10 0.28
N ARG A 307 -19.50 2.25 0.81
CA ARG A 307 -19.05 3.41 0.06
C ARG A 307 -17.60 3.69 0.37
N TYR A 308 -16.77 3.77 -0.67
CA TYR A 308 -15.32 3.91 -0.53
C TYR A 308 -14.88 5.37 -0.69
N ALA A 309 -13.92 5.79 0.13
CA ALA A 309 -13.45 7.17 0.19
C ALA A 309 -12.60 7.61 -1.02
N GLY A 310 -12.18 6.68 -1.88
CA GLY A 310 -11.25 7.02 -2.97
C GLY A 310 -10.00 7.69 -2.45
N SER A 311 -9.70 8.87 -2.96
CA SER A 311 -8.62 9.76 -2.44
C SER A 311 -7.24 9.11 -2.45
N SER A 312 -6.99 8.15 -3.35
CA SER A 312 -5.68 7.52 -3.50
C SER A 312 -4.62 8.57 -3.76
N CYS A 313 -3.50 8.48 -3.03
CA CYS A 313 -2.47 9.51 -3.09
C CYS A 313 -1.08 8.97 -2.74
N VAL A 314 -0.06 9.77 -3.05
CA VAL A 314 1.31 9.56 -2.61
C VAL A 314 1.76 10.79 -1.84
N VAL A 315 2.21 10.56 -0.62
CA VAL A 315 2.66 11.62 0.28
C VAL A 315 4.05 11.34 0.82
N GLY A 316 4.76 12.40 1.22
CA GLY A 316 6.04 12.32 1.92
C GLY A 316 5.95 13.00 3.27
N ILE A 317 6.61 12.45 4.26
CA ILE A 317 6.81 13.08 5.57
C ILE A 317 8.22 13.66 5.58
N ARG A 318 8.33 14.99 5.80
CA ARG A 318 9.59 15.70 5.91
C ARG A 318 9.64 16.47 7.22
N ARG A 319 10.64 16.20 8.04
CA ARG A 319 10.92 17.02 9.22
C ARG A 319 11.73 18.25 8.80
N CYS A 320 11.31 19.42 9.26
CA CYS A 320 12.04 20.66 9.03
C CYS A 320 12.95 20.90 10.23
N PRO A 321 14.26 21.04 10.02
CA PRO A 321 15.18 21.41 11.10
C PRO A 321 14.81 22.79 11.66
N ARG A 322 15.01 22.97 12.96
CA ARG A 322 14.76 24.24 13.65
C ARG A 322 15.69 25.33 13.06
N LYS A 323 15.12 26.42 12.57
CA LYS A 323 15.95 27.59 12.18
C LYS A 323 16.37 28.33 13.44
N VAL A 324 17.68 28.60 13.54
CA VAL A 324 18.23 29.44 14.64
C VAL A 324 17.61 30.83 14.51
N GLY A 325 16.81 31.23 15.53
CA GLY A 325 16.14 32.53 15.56
C GLY A 325 14.63 32.50 15.33
N ASP A 326 14.00 31.33 15.12
CA ASP A 326 12.54 31.22 15.16
C ASP A 326 12.05 31.21 16.61
N ASP A 327 11.16 32.15 16.95
CA ASP A 327 10.48 32.23 18.26
C ASP A 327 9.46 31.09 18.49
N ASP A 328 9.30 30.19 17.50
CA ASP A 328 8.33 29.08 17.55
C ASP A 328 8.99 27.81 18.15
N ASP A 329 8.58 27.45 19.36
CA ASP A 329 9.15 26.33 20.16
C ASP A 329 8.87 24.92 19.59
N GLY A 330 8.16 24.79 18.47
CA GLY A 330 7.69 23.50 17.91
C GLY A 330 8.56 22.95 16.77
N ASN A 331 8.88 21.66 16.83
CA ASN A 331 9.34 20.92 15.65
C ASN A 331 8.21 20.92 14.60
N ARG A 332 8.54 21.30 13.37
CA ARG A 332 7.61 21.35 12.25
C ARG A 332 7.80 20.16 11.36
N VAL A 333 6.71 19.46 11.06
CA VAL A 333 6.67 18.41 10.05
C VAL A 333 5.86 18.89 8.85
N GLU A 334 6.39 18.67 7.67
CA GLU A 334 5.71 18.92 6.42
C GLU A 334 5.18 17.61 5.83
N ILE A 335 3.94 17.67 5.37
CA ILE A 335 3.29 16.62 4.58
C ILE A 335 3.33 17.06 3.13
N LEU A 336 4.18 16.42 2.35
CA LEU A 336 4.34 16.65 0.92
C LEU A 336 3.32 15.82 0.17
N ILE A 337 2.48 16.43 -0.67
CA ILE A 337 1.46 15.71 -1.45
C ILE A 337 1.79 15.91 -2.92
N TRP A 338 2.20 14.82 -3.61
CA TRP A 338 2.53 14.91 -5.03
C TRP A 338 1.30 14.85 -5.90
N ASP A 339 0.36 13.95 -5.60
CA ASP A 339 -0.91 13.84 -6.29
C ASP A 339 -1.94 13.14 -5.41
N MET A 340 -3.23 13.44 -5.66
CA MET A 340 -4.36 12.87 -4.96
C MET A 340 -5.57 12.85 -5.89
N LEU A 341 -6.21 11.68 -6.02
CA LEU A 341 -7.41 11.51 -6.83
C LEU A 341 -8.66 11.96 -6.08
N GLY A 342 -9.70 12.31 -6.81
CA GLY A 342 -11.01 12.59 -6.24
C GLY A 342 -11.67 11.34 -5.63
N ALA A 343 -12.61 11.54 -4.70
CA ALA A 343 -13.22 10.45 -3.93
C ALA A 343 -13.94 9.41 -4.81
N THR A 344 -14.55 9.83 -5.91
CA THR A 344 -15.29 8.92 -6.81
C THR A 344 -14.60 8.68 -8.16
N GLU A 345 -13.43 9.25 -8.37
CA GLU A 345 -12.67 9.08 -9.61
C GLU A 345 -12.23 7.61 -9.77
N GLU A 346 -12.37 7.05 -10.98
CA GLU A 346 -11.67 5.82 -11.37
C GLU A 346 -10.47 6.22 -12.21
N GLY A 347 -9.24 5.94 -11.72
CA GLY A 347 -8.08 6.51 -12.39
C GLY A 347 -6.72 6.06 -11.87
N ILE A 348 -5.72 6.82 -12.27
CA ILE A 348 -4.30 6.59 -11.98
C ILE A 348 -3.76 7.82 -11.28
N CYS A 349 -3.25 7.65 -10.07
CA CYS A 349 -2.34 8.61 -9.46
C CYS A 349 -0.92 8.21 -9.86
N LEU A 350 -0.24 9.02 -10.69
CA LEU A 350 1.13 8.78 -11.14
C LEU A 350 2.02 9.93 -10.69
N VAL A 351 3.00 9.63 -9.87
CA VAL A 351 3.93 10.63 -9.31
C VAL A 351 5.39 10.27 -9.61
N ASP A 352 6.22 11.31 -9.65
CA ASP A 352 7.67 11.23 -9.54
C ASP A 352 8.07 11.97 -8.26
N THR A 353 8.55 11.24 -7.25
CA THR A 353 8.89 11.83 -5.94
C THR A 353 10.10 12.78 -5.99
N ASP A 354 10.84 12.79 -7.10
CA ASP A 354 11.90 13.76 -7.36
C ASP A 354 11.35 15.09 -7.90
N SER A 355 10.03 15.15 -8.19
CA SER A 355 9.36 16.37 -8.64
C SER A 355 8.88 17.21 -7.44
N THR A 356 8.62 18.49 -7.69
CA THR A 356 8.02 19.37 -6.68
C THR A 356 6.61 18.85 -6.30
N PRO A 357 6.31 18.71 -4.99
CA PRO A 357 4.97 18.36 -4.53
C PRO A 357 3.93 19.40 -4.98
N ARG A 358 2.73 18.98 -5.30
CA ARG A 358 1.62 19.89 -5.65
C ARG A 358 1.12 20.69 -4.45
N MET A 359 1.15 20.08 -3.26
CA MET A 359 0.73 20.71 -2.01
C MET A 359 1.69 20.37 -0.88
N VAL A 360 1.83 21.27 0.06
CA VAL A 360 2.61 21.09 1.28
C VAL A 360 1.74 21.51 2.45
N GLY A 361 1.37 20.54 3.29
CA GLY A 361 0.73 20.76 4.57
C GLY A 361 1.78 20.86 5.69
N SER A 362 1.45 21.49 6.81
CA SER A 362 2.32 21.55 7.98
C SER A 362 1.59 21.07 9.22
N VAL A 363 2.26 20.25 10.00
CA VAL A 363 1.80 19.79 11.31
C VAL A 363 2.81 20.31 12.34
N LYS A 364 2.31 20.98 13.39
CA LYS A 364 3.10 21.29 14.58
C LYS A 364 3.06 20.10 15.53
N ILE A 365 4.22 19.70 16.05
CA ILE A 365 4.36 18.58 16.99
C ILE A 365 4.72 19.13 18.36
#